data_775715918e40c1bd8fd223f31663f07f
#
_entry.id   775715918e40c1bd8fd223f31663f07f
#
_cell.length_a   1.000
_cell.length_b   1.000
_cell.length_c   1.000
_cell.angle_alpha   90.00
_cell.angle_beta   90.00
_cell.angle_gamma   90.00
#
_symmetry.space_group_name_H-M   'P 1'
#
loop_
_entity.id
_entity.type
_entity.pdbx_description
1 polymer ?
#
loop_
_entity_poly.entity_id
_entity_poly.type
_entity_poly.pdbx_seq_one_letter_code
_entity_poly.pdbx_strand_id
1 'polypeptide(L)'
;MLELLAALTLVDYKNLAMVVQVEAHPNSADEYCVAASVLNRVLSDRFPNTISDVVFAPGQYQGFNFKSYIVPDPRLINKLSSPAGNKSIAYWSRVLNGRTDFKGQSMLGFRVPSEDPMCHSKGNFYHYHWQ
;
A
#
# COMPACT_ATOMS: atom_id res chain seq x y z
N MET A 1 -11.44 -6.34 1.56
CA MET A 1 -10.71 -5.27 0.82
C MET A 1 -11.61 -4.46 -0.11
N LEU A 2 -12.40 -5.06 -0.96
CA LEU A 2 -13.27 -4.28 -1.86
C LEU A 2 -14.30 -3.43 -1.12
N GLU A 3 -14.81 -3.91 0.01
CA GLU A 3 -15.71 -3.12 0.84
C GLU A 3 -15.02 -1.89 1.42
N LEU A 4 -13.78 -2.03 1.88
CA LEU A 4 -12.98 -0.89 2.35
C LEU A 4 -12.77 0.11 1.22
N LEU A 5 -12.34 -0.36 0.05
CA LEU A 5 -12.09 0.52 -1.11
C LEU A 5 -13.33 1.30 -1.53
N ALA A 6 -14.50 0.67 -1.47
CA ALA A 6 -15.77 1.33 -1.79
C ALA A 6 -16.16 2.37 -0.74
N ALA A 7 -15.68 2.24 0.49
CA ALA A 7 -15.98 3.16 1.58
C ALA A 7 -15.01 4.33 1.68
N LEU A 8 -13.89 4.31 0.96
CA LEU A 8 -12.90 5.37 1.02
C LEU A 8 -13.43 6.67 0.42
N THR A 9 -13.12 7.77 1.08
CA THR A 9 -13.45 9.11 0.61
C THR A 9 -12.42 9.62 -0.39
N LEU A 10 -12.71 10.75 -1.04
CA LEU A 10 -11.72 11.41 -1.90
C LEU A 10 -10.46 11.78 -1.10
N VAL A 11 -10.60 12.24 0.13
CA VAL A 11 -9.46 12.58 0.99
C VAL A 11 -8.61 11.34 1.26
N ASP A 12 -9.23 10.21 1.50
CA ASP A 12 -8.52 8.94 1.69
C ASP A 12 -7.71 8.57 0.45
N TYR A 13 -8.29 8.68 -0.74
CA TYR A 13 -7.58 8.39 -1.98
C TYR A 13 -6.46 9.39 -2.26
N LYS A 14 -6.63 10.66 -1.87
CA LYS A 14 -5.55 11.65 -1.96
C LYS A 14 -4.36 11.26 -1.07
N ASN A 15 -4.63 10.88 0.18
CA ASN A 15 -3.58 10.46 1.10
C ASN A 15 -2.88 9.19 0.61
N LEU A 16 -3.65 8.24 0.09
CA LEU A 16 -3.11 7.02 -0.48
C LEU A 16 -2.21 7.32 -1.69
N ALA A 17 -2.67 8.19 -2.58
CA ALA A 17 -1.91 8.58 -3.77
C ALA A 17 -0.58 9.25 -3.39
N MET A 18 -0.58 10.11 -2.39
CA MET A 18 0.65 10.78 -1.95
C MET A 18 1.72 9.77 -1.50
N VAL A 19 1.34 8.77 -0.74
CA VAL A 19 2.28 7.72 -0.31
C VAL A 19 2.77 6.91 -1.50
N VAL A 20 1.87 6.52 -2.39
CA VAL A 20 2.22 5.77 -3.59
C VAL A 20 3.20 6.57 -4.47
N GLN A 21 2.99 7.86 -4.61
CA GLN A 21 3.89 8.73 -5.40
C GLN A 21 5.33 8.68 -4.89
N VAL A 22 5.51 8.60 -3.58
CA VAL A 22 6.85 8.60 -2.97
C VAL A 22 7.47 7.21 -2.97
N GLU A 23 6.68 6.19 -2.66
CA GLU A 23 7.19 4.85 -2.36
C GLU A 23 7.23 3.92 -3.58
N ALA A 24 6.38 4.15 -4.58
CA ALA A 24 6.25 3.24 -5.70
C ALA A 24 7.02 3.72 -6.94
N HIS A 25 7.44 2.76 -7.76
CA HIS A 25 7.96 3.07 -9.09
C HIS A 25 6.81 3.52 -9.99
N PRO A 26 6.92 4.70 -10.62
CA PRO A 26 5.82 5.24 -11.43
C PRO A 26 5.41 4.31 -12.57
N ASN A 27 4.11 4.25 -12.84
CA ASN A 27 3.54 3.53 -13.97
C ASN A 27 3.82 2.02 -13.98
N SER A 28 3.98 1.44 -12.80
CA SER A 28 4.17 -0.01 -12.64
C SER A 28 3.13 -0.57 -11.68
N ALA A 29 3.06 -1.90 -11.62
CA ALA A 29 2.19 -2.59 -10.66
C ALA A 29 2.59 -2.31 -9.20
N ASP A 30 3.80 -1.82 -8.99
CA ASP A 30 4.28 -1.42 -7.66
C ASP A 30 3.37 -0.37 -7.02
N GLU A 31 2.72 0.48 -7.83
CA GLU A 31 1.74 1.44 -7.33
C GLU A 31 0.58 0.74 -6.61
N TYR A 32 0.09 -0.36 -7.16
CA TYR A 32 -0.97 -1.14 -6.52
C TYR A 32 -0.46 -1.89 -5.30
N CYS A 33 0.78 -2.35 -5.33
CA CYS A 33 1.38 -3.06 -4.21
C CYS A 33 1.56 -2.15 -3.00
N VAL A 34 2.05 -0.93 -3.20
CA VAL A 34 2.18 0.05 -2.12
C VAL A 34 0.80 0.37 -1.55
N ALA A 35 -0.18 0.65 -2.41
CA ALA A 35 -1.53 0.92 -1.97
C ALA A 35 -2.10 -0.26 -1.17
N ALA A 36 -1.92 -1.48 -1.67
CA ALA A 36 -2.39 -2.68 -1.00
C ALA A 36 -1.73 -2.86 0.37
N SER A 37 -0.44 -2.58 0.49
CA SER A 37 0.26 -2.71 1.78
C SER A 37 -0.29 -1.73 2.82
N VAL A 38 -0.58 -0.49 2.41
CA VAL A 38 -1.20 0.51 3.29
C VAL A 38 -2.56 0.01 3.78
N LEU A 39 -3.39 -0.44 2.85
CA LEU A 39 -4.76 -0.85 3.18
C LEU A 39 -4.82 -2.15 3.96
N ASN A 40 -3.88 -3.08 3.73
CA ASN A 40 -3.74 -4.26 4.56
C ASN A 40 -3.49 -3.88 6.02
N ARG A 41 -2.67 -2.85 6.25
CA ARG A 41 -2.42 -2.35 7.60
C ARG A 41 -3.66 -1.72 8.21
N VAL A 42 -4.42 -0.96 7.43
CA VAL A 42 -5.70 -0.39 7.90
C VAL A 42 -6.65 -1.49 8.37
N LEU A 43 -6.65 -2.63 7.70
CA LEU A 43 -7.51 -3.77 8.06
C LEU A 43 -6.94 -4.63 9.19
N SER A 44 -5.70 -4.40 9.60
CA SER A 44 -5.04 -5.20 10.64
C SER A 44 -5.24 -4.60 12.02
N ASP A 45 -5.50 -5.44 13.01
CA ASP A 45 -5.59 -5.02 14.40
C ASP A 45 -4.27 -4.52 14.98
N ARG A 46 -3.17 -4.78 14.30
CA ARG A 46 -1.82 -4.38 14.74
C ARG A 46 -1.43 -2.97 14.33
N PHE A 47 -2.27 -2.32 13.54
CA PHE A 47 -2.00 -0.99 13.01
C PHE A 47 -3.19 -0.07 13.26
N PRO A 48 -2.99 1.25 13.15
CA PRO A 48 -4.13 2.17 13.14
C PRO A 48 -5.13 1.82 12.05
N ASN A 49 -6.38 2.20 12.24
CA ASN A 49 -7.45 1.81 11.34
C ASN A 49 -7.83 2.86 10.30
N THR A 50 -7.01 3.89 10.11
CA THR A 50 -7.19 4.89 9.07
C THR A 50 -5.94 5.00 8.21
N ILE A 51 -6.10 5.40 6.95
CA ILE A 51 -4.97 5.61 6.04
C ILE A 51 -4.03 6.66 6.62
N SER A 52 -4.56 7.79 7.06
CA SER A 52 -3.77 8.89 7.60
C SER A 52 -2.90 8.42 8.77
N ASP A 53 -3.49 7.71 9.72
CA ASP A 53 -2.75 7.27 10.91
C ASP A 53 -1.71 6.19 10.57
N VAL A 54 -1.99 5.33 9.58
CA VAL A 54 -1.03 4.32 9.13
C VAL A 54 0.19 4.99 8.48
N VAL A 55 -0.05 5.92 7.56
CA VAL A 55 1.05 6.50 6.76
C VAL A 55 1.89 7.49 7.54
N PHE A 56 1.32 8.15 8.54
CA PHE A 56 2.04 9.10 9.38
C PHE A 56 2.64 8.48 10.64
N ALA A 57 2.45 7.18 10.86
CA ALA A 57 3.02 6.51 12.02
C ALA A 57 4.57 6.58 11.96
N PRO A 58 5.23 6.86 13.09
CA PRO A 58 6.69 6.94 13.12
C PRO A 58 7.34 5.62 12.66
N GLY A 59 8.37 5.74 11.84
CA GLY A 59 9.11 4.58 11.31
C GLY A 59 8.42 3.83 10.17
N GLN A 60 7.22 4.24 9.78
CA GLN A 60 6.51 3.71 8.62
C GLN A 60 6.64 4.71 7.47
N TYR A 61 6.77 4.22 6.24
CA TYR A 61 6.81 5.07 5.05
C TYR A 61 7.73 6.29 5.24
N GLN A 62 8.98 6.04 5.63
CA GLN A 62 9.94 7.10 5.98
C GLN A 62 10.14 8.11 4.85
N GLY A 63 10.24 7.64 3.61
CA GLY A 63 10.40 8.52 2.48
C GLY A 63 9.27 9.56 2.38
N PHE A 64 8.04 9.13 2.61
CA PHE A 64 6.87 10.00 2.64
C PHE A 64 6.94 10.96 3.82
N ASN A 65 7.25 10.46 5.01
CA ASN A 65 7.25 11.26 6.24
C ASN A 65 8.33 12.35 6.24
N PHE A 66 9.40 12.19 5.45
CA PHE A 66 10.45 13.18 5.35
C PHE A 66 10.19 14.23 4.27
N LYS A 67 9.12 14.11 3.49
CA LYS A 67 8.76 15.13 2.50
C LYS A 67 8.02 16.27 3.19
N SER A 68 8.45 17.51 2.89
CA SER A 68 7.80 18.69 3.44
C SER A 68 6.44 18.96 2.78
N TYR A 69 6.27 18.55 1.52
CA TYR A 69 5.03 18.78 0.79
C TYR A 69 4.93 17.85 -0.43
N ILE A 70 3.76 17.29 -0.62
CA ILE A 70 3.45 16.43 -1.76
C ILE A 70 2.08 16.81 -2.28
N VAL A 71 2.01 17.12 -3.59
CA VAL A 71 0.75 17.39 -4.26
C VAL A 71 0.18 16.04 -4.74
N PRO A 72 -1.04 15.67 -4.33
CA PRO A 72 -1.65 14.44 -4.82
C PRO A 72 -1.85 14.50 -6.34
N ASP A 73 -1.36 13.50 -7.05
CA ASP A 73 -1.49 13.39 -8.49
C ASP A 73 -2.92 12.95 -8.87
N PRO A 74 -3.69 13.79 -9.60
CA PRO A 74 -5.04 13.42 -10.00
C PRO A 74 -5.09 12.14 -10.85
N ARG A 75 -4.09 11.90 -11.68
CA ARG A 75 -4.00 10.69 -12.49
C ARG A 75 -3.96 9.45 -11.59
N LEU A 76 -3.16 9.51 -10.54
CA LEU A 76 -3.01 8.39 -9.63
C LEU A 76 -4.26 8.21 -8.76
N ILE A 77 -4.87 9.31 -8.30
CA ILE A 77 -6.14 9.24 -7.59
C ILE A 77 -7.18 8.49 -8.43
N ASN A 78 -7.33 8.87 -9.70
CA ASN A 78 -8.26 8.23 -10.60
C ASN A 78 -7.91 6.75 -10.84
N LYS A 79 -6.63 6.47 -11.01
CA LYS A 79 -6.14 5.10 -11.22
C LYS A 79 -6.48 4.20 -10.04
N LEU A 80 -6.23 4.66 -8.82
CA LEU A 80 -6.45 3.86 -7.61
C LEU A 80 -7.94 3.72 -7.28
N SER A 81 -8.74 4.75 -7.54
CA SER A 81 -10.16 4.77 -7.18
C SER A 81 -11.08 4.17 -8.25
N SER A 82 -10.57 3.88 -9.44
CA SER A 82 -11.37 3.27 -10.49
C SER A 82 -11.74 1.82 -10.14
N PRO A 83 -12.79 1.25 -10.75
CA PRO A 83 -13.11 -0.16 -10.56
C PRO A 83 -11.96 -1.10 -10.89
N ALA A 84 -11.23 -0.82 -11.97
CA ALA A 84 -10.05 -1.62 -12.34
C ALA A 84 -8.93 -1.49 -11.33
N GLY A 85 -8.68 -0.26 -10.84
CA GLY A 85 -7.68 -0.02 -9.80
C GLY A 85 -8.03 -0.73 -8.50
N ASN A 86 -9.29 -0.66 -8.08
CA ASN A 86 -9.76 -1.36 -6.89
C ASN A 86 -9.56 -2.88 -6.99
N LYS A 87 -9.84 -3.46 -8.16
CA LYS A 87 -9.60 -4.90 -8.38
C LYS A 87 -8.11 -5.24 -8.29
N SER A 88 -7.26 -4.41 -8.86
CA SER A 88 -5.81 -4.61 -8.79
C SER A 88 -5.28 -4.51 -7.37
N ILE A 89 -5.73 -3.52 -6.61
CA ILE A 89 -5.37 -3.38 -5.20
C ILE A 89 -5.83 -4.61 -4.42
N ALA A 90 -7.06 -5.07 -4.64
CA ALA A 90 -7.59 -6.24 -3.94
C ALA A 90 -6.79 -7.51 -4.29
N TYR A 91 -6.41 -7.66 -5.55
CA TYR A 91 -5.56 -8.78 -5.99
C TYR A 91 -4.22 -8.76 -5.25
N TRP A 92 -3.50 -7.64 -5.26
CA TRP A 92 -2.21 -7.54 -4.61
C TRP A 92 -2.31 -7.63 -3.09
N SER A 93 -3.40 -7.15 -2.52
CA SER A 93 -3.70 -7.35 -1.10
C SER A 93 -3.69 -8.83 -0.74
N ARG A 94 -4.36 -9.66 -1.54
CA ARG A 94 -4.39 -11.11 -1.32
C ARG A 94 -3.03 -11.74 -1.51
N VAL A 95 -2.29 -11.32 -2.53
CA VAL A 95 -0.93 -11.83 -2.78
C VAL A 95 -0.03 -11.55 -1.58
N LEU A 96 -0.03 -10.31 -1.10
CA LEU A 96 0.81 -9.92 0.03
C LEU A 96 0.39 -10.65 1.32
N ASN A 97 -0.90 -10.76 1.57
CA ASN A 97 -1.42 -11.46 2.76
C ASN A 97 -1.22 -12.98 2.68
N GLY A 98 -1.14 -13.52 1.47
CA GLY A 98 -0.90 -14.94 1.27
C GLY A 98 0.54 -15.37 1.52
N ARG A 99 1.46 -14.42 1.66
CA ARG A 99 2.85 -14.72 1.94
C ARG A 99 3.04 -15.05 3.41
N THR A 100 3.97 -15.95 3.69
CA THR A 100 4.28 -16.36 5.05
C THR A 100 5.79 -16.33 5.25
N ASP A 101 6.19 -16.17 6.51
CA ASP A 101 7.59 -16.31 6.89
C ASP A 101 7.98 -17.79 7.00
N PHE A 102 9.24 -18.02 7.33
CA PHE A 102 9.75 -19.38 7.53
C PHE A 102 9.10 -20.13 8.72
N LYS A 103 8.38 -19.40 9.58
CA LYS A 103 7.62 -20.00 10.69
C LYS A 103 6.16 -20.24 10.32
N GLY A 104 5.74 -19.97 9.10
CA GLY A 104 4.38 -20.14 8.64
C GLY A 104 3.42 -19.03 9.06
N GLN A 105 3.92 -17.92 9.56
CA GLN A 105 3.08 -16.78 9.96
C GLN A 105 2.83 -15.86 8.78
N SER A 106 1.59 -15.36 8.66
CA SER A 106 1.22 -14.43 7.61
C SER A 106 1.95 -13.10 7.75
N MET A 107 2.26 -12.49 6.62
CA MET A 107 2.97 -11.22 6.54
C MET A 107 2.06 -10.16 5.93
N LEU A 108 2.10 -8.95 6.48
CA LEU A 108 1.32 -7.81 6.02
C LEU A 108 2.19 -6.81 5.28
N GLY A 109 2.81 -7.26 4.23
CA GLY A 109 3.76 -6.47 3.48
C GLY A 109 5.17 -6.86 3.86
N PHE A 110 6.03 -6.88 2.87
CA PHE A 110 7.40 -7.37 2.99
C PHE A 110 8.18 -6.88 1.78
N ARG A 111 9.49 -7.07 1.82
CA ARG A 111 10.29 -6.81 0.64
C ARG A 111 9.93 -7.82 -0.44
N VAL A 112 9.56 -7.33 -1.61
CA VAL A 112 9.20 -8.19 -2.73
C VAL A 112 10.49 -8.61 -3.45
N PRO A 113 10.78 -9.89 -3.49
CA PRO A 113 11.99 -10.37 -4.16
C PRO A 113 11.84 -10.35 -5.69
N SER A 114 12.93 -10.61 -6.38
CA SER A 114 12.98 -10.56 -7.84
C SER A 114 12.04 -11.55 -8.54
N GLU A 115 11.60 -12.60 -7.86
CA GLU A 115 10.64 -13.53 -8.43
C GLU A 115 9.23 -12.95 -8.53
N ASP A 116 8.98 -11.78 -7.92
CA ASP A 116 7.71 -11.06 -8.06
C ASP A 116 7.96 -9.70 -8.74
N PRO A 117 8.35 -9.70 -10.01
CA PRO A 117 8.77 -8.47 -10.68
C PRO A 117 7.67 -7.43 -10.82
N MET A 118 6.40 -7.83 -10.75
CA MET A 118 5.26 -6.93 -10.88
C MET A 118 5.10 -6.02 -9.66
N CYS A 119 5.65 -6.45 -8.51
CA CYS A 119 5.49 -5.75 -7.22
C CYS A 119 6.83 -5.41 -6.62
N HIS A 120 7.79 -5.12 -7.45
CA HIS A 120 9.18 -4.98 -7.04
C HIS A 120 9.80 -3.79 -7.75
N SER A 121 10.11 -2.77 -7.03
CA SER A 121 10.87 -1.67 -7.57
C SER A 121 11.39 -0.78 -6.46
N LYS A 122 12.43 0.01 -6.75
CA LYS A 122 13.07 0.89 -5.78
C LYS A 122 13.53 0.20 -4.51
N GLY A 123 13.59 -1.14 -4.47
CA GLY A 123 13.96 -1.88 -3.28
C GLY A 123 12.97 -1.73 -2.13
N ASN A 124 11.71 -1.45 -2.43
CA ASN A 124 10.69 -1.25 -1.41
C ASN A 124 10.52 -2.47 -0.53
N PHE A 125 10.39 -2.20 0.76
CA PHE A 125 9.98 -3.20 1.73
C PHE A 125 8.51 -2.98 2.02
N TYR A 126 7.68 -3.98 1.70
CA TYR A 126 6.29 -4.00 2.11
C TYR A 126 6.28 -4.56 3.52
N HIS A 127 6.50 -3.68 4.50
CA HIS A 127 6.69 -4.05 5.89
C HIS A 127 5.63 -5.04 6.35
N TYR A 128 6.08 -6.08 7.02
CA TYR A 128 5.24 -7.15 7.48
C TYR A 128 5.18 -7.17 9.00
N HIS A 129 4.13 -7.79 9.49
CA HIS A 129 3.98 -8.11 10.89
C HIS A 129 3.63 -9.57 11.02
N TRP A 130 4.18 -10.19 12.04
CA TRP A 130 3.82 -11.54 12.40
C TRP A 130 2.45 -11.53 13.05
N GLN A 131 1.55 -12.32 12.53
CA GLN A 131 0.19 -12.43 13.04
C GLN A 131 0.08 -13.50 14.10
#